data_8a507c09e56f4eb4b8da61b4c268c96a
#
_entry.id   8a507c09e56f4eb4b8da61b4c268c96a
#
_cell.length_a   1.000
_cell.length_b   1.000
_cell.length_c   1.000
_cell.angle_alpha   90.00
_cell.angle_beta   90.00
_cell.angle_gamma   90.00
#
_symmetry.space_group_name_H-M   'P 1'
#
loop_
_entity.id
_entity.type
_entity.pdbx_description
1 polymer ?
#
loop_
_entity_poly.entity_id
_entity_poly.type
_entity_poly.pdbx_seq_one_letter_code
_entity_poly.pdbx_strand_id
1 'polypeptide(L)'
;YILWGMTYTMMDIPFWSMIPAFTEAGKEREGLSAFARSCAGVGSALVSIVTVMSVAALGKAFGGTTDNEINRIGYSKFALIIAVLFVIFILITCLCIKEKSTVDMKNASIGEMFRALIQNDQAMTVVVAIVMINTALYITQQLVYFFLKYDFSPSTYQGDFTLFNMVGGGCQILAMMILFPVLRRFMDTIKIFYTCFGMAVTGYILII
;
A
#
# COMPACT_ATOMS: atom_id res chain seq x y z
N TYR A 1 10.37 3.85 -15.73
CA TYR A 1 9.70 2.95 -14.79
C TYR A 1 10.68 2.19 -13.89
N ILE A 2 11.72 1.55 -14.46
CA ILE A 2 12.73 0.78 -13.70
C ILE A 2 13.42 1.65 -12.64
N LEU A 3 13.94 2.81 -13.02
CA LEU A 3 14.58 3.75 -12.09
C LEU A 3 13.64 4.19 -10.97
N TRP A 4 12.39 4.46 -11.30
CA TRP A 4 11.38 4.82 -10.30
C TRP A 4 11.14 3.68 -9.31
N GLY A 5 10.98 2.45 -9.79
CA GLY A 5 10.82 1.28 -8.93
C GLY A 5 12.01 1.05 -8.00
N MET A 6 13.23 1.20 -8.50
CA MET A 6 14.45 1.08 -7.69
C MET A 6 14.53 2.15 -6.59
N THR A 7 14.33 3.42 -6.95
CA THR A 7 14.39 4.53 -5.99
C THR A 7 13.26 4.46 -4.95
N TYR A 8 12.05 4.05 -5.36
CA TYR A 8 10.95 3.82 -4.44
C TYR A 8 11.29 2.74 -3.39
N THR A 9 11.80 1.60 -3.84
CA THR A 9 12.20 0.50 -2.95
C THR A 9 13.31 0.92 -1.98
N MET A 10 14.30 1.69 -2.47
CA MET A 10 15.38 2.23 -1.63
C MET A 10 14.89 3.17 -0.53
N MET A 11 13.75 3.80 -0.70
CA MET A 11 13.11 4.64 0.31
C MET A 11 12.18 3.83 1.23
N ASP A 12 11.38 2.94 0.66
CA ASP A 12 10.34 2.21 1.37
C ASP A 12 10.93 1.25 2.42
N ILE A 13 12.00 0.55 2.10
CA ILE A 13 12.66 -0.38 3.02
C ILE A 13 13.16 0.31 4.29
N PRO A 14 13.96 1.39 4.26
CA PRO A 14 14.36 2.12 5.46
C PRO A 14 13.17 2.67 6.24
N PHE A 15 12.15 3.19 5.56
CA PHE A 15 10.96 3.73 6.21
C PHE A 15 10.28 2.68 7.11
N TRP A 16 10.03 1.49 6.61
CA TRP A 16 9.42 0.42 7.41
C TRP A 16 10.37 -0.15 8.46
N SER A 17 11.68 -0.15 8.21
CA SER A 17 12.68 -0.63 9.18
C SER A 17 12.85 0.32 10.37
N MET A 18 12.45 1.58 10.26
CA MET A 18 12.49 2.53 11.38
C MET A 18 11.45 2.19 12.47
N ILE A 19 10.32 1.55 12.16
CA ILE A 19 9.29 1.23 13.16
C ILE A 19 9.86 0.40 14.34
N PRO A 20 10.62 -0.68 14.10
CA PRO A 20 11.29 -1.40 15.19
C PRO A 20 12.33 -0.57 15.97
N ALA A 21 12.91 0.46 15.37
CA ALA A 21 13.90 1.30 16.02
C ALA A 21 13.29 2.30 17.03
N PHE A 22 11.99 2.62 16.90
CA PHE A 22 11.30 3.57 17.79
C PHE A 22 10.46 2.90 18.87
N THR A 23 10.11 1.62 18.69
CA THR A 23 9.13 0.92 19.51
C THR A 23 9.74 -0.30 20.17
N GLU A 24 9.30 -0.57 21.39
CA GLU A 24 9.58 -1.85 22.04
C GLU A 24 8.81 -2.99 21.35
N ALA A 25 9.32 -4.21 21.48
CA ALA A 25 8.68 -5.39 20.93
C ALA A 25 7.32 -5.64 21.61
N GLY A 26 6.29 -6.00 20.81
CA GLY A 26 4.98 -6.34 21.33
C GLY A 26 3.86 -5.43 20.84
N LYS A 27 2.87 -5.17 21.70
CA LYS A 27 1.63 -4.44 21.35
C LYS A 27 1.85 -3.04 20.81
N GLU A 28 2.89 -2.34 21.30
CA GLU A 28 3.21 -0.98 20.85
C GLU A 28 3.65 -0.98 19.38
N ARG A 29 4.56 -1.87 19.01
CA ARG A 29 5.03 -2.03 17.62
C ARG A 29 3.92 -2.44 16.68
N GLU A 30 3.05 -3.39 17.10
CA GLU A 30 1.88 -3.79 16.34
C GLU A 30 0.92 -2.62 16.13
N GLY A 31 0.63 -1.86 17.20
CA GLY A 31 -0.25 -0.69 17.14
C GLY A 31 0.28 0.38 16.20
N LEU A 32 1.57 0.73 16.29
CA LEU A 32 2.18 1.72 15.41
C LEU A 32 2.21 1.26 13.96
N SER A 33 2.54 -0.01 13.71
CA SER A 33 2.51 -0.58 12.36
C SER A 33 1.11 -0.58 11.74
N ALA A 34 0.08 -0.93 12.52
CA ALA A 34 -1.30 -0.89 12.09
C ALA A 34 -1.76 0.55 11.79
N PHE A 35 -1.40 1.50 12.65
CA PHE A 35 -1.70 2.91 12.45
C PHE A 35 -1.03 3.47 11.20
N ALA A 36 0.27 3.19 11.00
CA ALA A 36 1.00 3.61 9.81
C ALA A 36 0.39 3.05 8.52
N ARG A 37 0.00 1.78 8.51
CA ARG A 37 -0.70 1.15 7.39
C ARG A 37 -2.07 1.78 7.13
N SER A 38 -2.82 2.10 8.19
CA SER A 38 -4.12 2.78 8.07
C SER A 38 -3.96 4.17 7.46
N CYS A 39 -2.99 4.96 7.91
CA CYS A 39 -2.67 6.26 7.34
C CYS A 39 -2.27 6.15 5.86
N ALA A 40 -1.46 5.15 5.50
CA ALA A 40 -1.10 4.90 4.11
C ALA A 40 -2.34 4.56 3.25
N GLY A 41 -3.27 3.76 3.78
CA GLY A 41 -4.54 3.44 3.11
C GLY A 41 -5.42 4.67 2.90
N VAL A 42 -5.57 5.51 3.92
CA VAL A 42 -6.31 6.79 3.81
C VAL A 42 -5.65 7.71 2.79
N GLY A 43 -4.31 7.86 2.83
CA GLY A 43 -3.57 8.66 1.87
C GLY A 43 -3.76 8.19 0.43
N SER A 44 -3.71 6.88 0.20
CA SER A 44 -3.95 6.28 -1.12
C SER A 44 -5.36 6.56 -1.63
N ALA A 45 -6.38 6.43 -0.79
CA ALA A 45 -7.76 6.72 -1.14
C ALA A 45 -7.96 8.22 -1.47
N LEU A 46 -7.41 9.13 -0.65
CA LEU A 46 -7.48 10.57 -0.89
C LEU A 46 -6.83 10.94 -2.23
N VAL A 47 -5.61 10.44 -2.49
CA VAL A 47 -4.93 10.70 -3.76
C VAL A 47 -5.74 10.17 -4.93
N SER A 48 -6.33 8.97 -4.84
CA SER A 48 -7.17 8.41 -5.91
C SER A 48 -8.37 9.30 -6.25
N ILE A 49 -9.07 9.80 -5.23
CA ILE A 49 -10.24 10.69 -5.42
C ILE A 49 -9.79 12.05 -5.99
N VAL A 50 -8.76 12.64 -5.39
CA VAL A 50 -8.26 13.96 -5.79
C VAL A 50 -7.68 13.93 -7.20
N THR A 51 -7.05 12.81 -7.62
CA THR A 51 -6.49 12.65 -8.97
C THR A 51 -7.56 12.88 -10.04
N VAL A 52 -8.70 12.19 -9.93
CA VAL A 52 -9.77 12.28 -10.93
C VAL A 52 -10.28 13.71 -11.09
N MET A 53 -10.48 14.40 -9.97
CA MET A 53 -10.97 15.79 -9.97
C MET A 53 -9.92 16.79 -10.46
N SER A 54 -8.68 16.62 -9.99
CA SER A 54 -7.59 17.58 -10.27
C SER A 54 -7.05 17.48 -11.68
N VAL A 55 -6.98 16.30 -12.26
CA VAL A 55 -6.47 16.10 -13.63
C VAL A 55 -7.32 16.86 -14.64
N ALA A 56 -8.64 16.73 -14.56
CA ALA A 56 -9.54 17.45 -15.47
C ALA A 56 -9.47 18.98 -15.27
N ALA A 57 -9.41 19.45 -14.02
CA ALA A 57 -9.32 20.87 -13.69
C ALA A 57 -7.99 21.47 -14.17
N LEU A 58 -6.87 20.83 -13.85
CA LEU A 58 -5.53 21.27 -14.25
C LEU A 58 -5.35 21.25 -15.78
N GLY A 59 -5.84 20.20 -16.45
CA GLY A 59 -5.75 20.09 -17.89
C GLY A 59 -6.45 21.25 -18.62
N LYS A 60 -7.65 21.62 -18.16
CA LYS A 60 -8.38 22.78 -18.69
C LYS A 60 -7.70 24.11 -18.35
N ALA A 61 -7.23 24.27 -17.11
CA ALA A 61 -6.58 25.51 -16.67
C ALA A 61 -5.27 25.80 -17.43
N PHE A 62 -4.57 24.77 -17.87
CA PHE A 62 -3.30 24.90 -18.61
C PHE A 62 -3.45 24.79 -20.14
N GLY A 63 -4.66 25.00 -20.67
CA GLY A 63 -4.90 25.21 -22.10
C GLY A 63 -5.15 23.95 -22.91
N GLY A 64 -5.53 22.83 -22.29
CA GLY A 64 -5.99 21.64 -23.03
C GLY A 64 -7.33 21.89 -23.69
N THR A 65 -7.45 21.65 -25.00
CA THR A 65 -8.66 21.85 -25.80
C THR A 65 -9.38 20.52 -26.10
N THR A 66 -8.61 19.46 -26.26
CA THR A 66 -9.13 18.12 -26.55
C THR A 66 -9.02 17.23 -25.29
N ASP A 67 -9.92 16.27 -25.10
CA ASP A 67 -9.91 15.37 -23.93
C ASP A 67 -8.56 14.68 -23.71
N ASN A 68 -7.88 14.29 -24.79
CA ASN A 68 -6.53 13.72 -24.72
C ASN A 68 -5.48 14.73 -24.25
N GLU A 69 -5.56 15.98 -24.68
CA GLU A 69 -4.66 17.05 -24.25
C GLU A 69 -4.92 17.42 -22.79
N ILE A 70 -6.20 17.54 -22.39
CA ILE A 70 -6.61 17.81 -21.01
C ILE A 70 -6.04 16.74 -20.09
N ASN A 71 -6.18 15.46 -20.42
CA ASN A 71 -5.63 14.36 -19.64
C ASN A 71 -4.09 14.39 -19.61
N ARG A 72 -3.43 14.55 -20.74
CA ARG A 72 -1.97 14.58 -20.83
C ARG A 72 -1.37 15.72 -20.00
N ILE A 73 -1.88 16.92 -20.15
CA ILE A 73 -1.43 18.11 -19.40
C ILE A 73 -1.78 17.95 -17.92
N GLY A 74 -3.01 17.54 -17.62
CA GLY A 74 -3.52 17.35 -16.27
C GLY A 74 -2.69 16.36 -15.47
N TYR A 75 -2.43 15.18 -16.01
CA TYR A 75 -1.57 14.18 -15.34
C TYR A 75 -0.14 14.67 -15.14
N SER A 76 0.44 15.37 -16.12
CA SER A 76 1.79 15.93 -16.00
C SER A 76 1.89 16.95 -14.87
N LYS A 77 0.94 17.89 -14.80
CA LYS A 77 0.92 18.93 -13.74
C LYS A 77 0.58 18.35 -12.37
N PHE A 78 -0.37 17.42 -12.31
CA PHE A 78 -0.71 16.72 -11.08
C PHE A 78 0.47 15.91 -10.54
N ALA A 79 1.16 15.15 -11.40
CA ALA A 79 2.35 14.39 -11.02
C ALA A 79 3.45 15.29 -10.45
N LEU A 80 3.66 16.49 -11.01
CA LEU A 80 4.62 17.45 -10.49
C LEU A 80 4.24 17.93 -9.09
N ILE A 81 2.96 18.25 -8.86
CA ILE A 81 2.47 18.67 -7.53
C ILE A 81 2.69 17.55 -6.50
N ILE A 82 2.31 16.31 -6.86
CA ILE A 82 2.52 15.15 -5.97
C ILE A 82 3.99 14.92 -5.69
N ALA A 83 4.87 15.05 -6.70
CA ALA A 83 6.32 14.90 -6.51
C ALA A 83 6.89 15.94 -5.53
N VAL A 84 6.46 17.20 -5.64
CA VAL A 84 6.89 18.25 -4.71
C VAL A 84 6.39 17.97 -3.29
N LEU A 85 5.12 17.60 -3.12
CA LEU A 85 4.56 17.24 -1.81
C LEU A 85 5.30 16.02 -1.21
N PHE A 86 5.60 15.03 -2.02
CA PHE A 86 6.35 13.84 -1.60
C PHE A 86 7.74 14.22 -1.05
N VAL A 87 8.49 15.06 -1.76
CA VAL A 87 9.80 15.55 -1.29
C VAL A 87 9.67 16.32 0.02
N ILE A 88 8.66 17.19 0.14
CA ILE A 88 8.40 17.95 1.37
C ILE A 88 8.13 17.01 2.55
N PHE A 89 7.25 16.02 2.39
CA PHE A 89 6.94 15.07 3.45
C PHE A 89 8.12 14.20 3.85
N ILE A 90 8.95 13.78 2.89
CA ILE A 90 10.19 13.05 3.20
C ILE A 90 11.15 13.94 3.99
N LEU A 91 11.33 15.19 3.59
CA LEU A 91 12.21 16.12 4.32
C LEU A 91 11.71 16.35 5.75
N ILE A 92 10.39 16.54 5.94
CA ILE A 92 9.80 16.66 7.28
C ILE A 92 10.08 15.39 8.08
N THR A 93 9.89 14.22 7.50
CA THR A 93 10.17 12.93 8.16
C THR A 93 11.63 12.86 8.59
N CYS A 94 12.57 13.14 7.70
CA CYS A 94 14.01 13.12 8.02
C CYS A 94 14.42 14.12 9.11
N LEU A 95 13.75 15.28 9.16
CA LEU A 95 14.07 16.32 10.17
C LEU A 95 13.44 16.02 11.55
N CYS A 96 12.26 15.41 11.55
CA CYS A 96 11.51 15.15 12.78
C CYS A 96 11.93 13.86 13.48
N ILE A 97 12.42 12.87 12.74
CA ILE A 97 12.77 11.57 13.29
C ILE A 97 14.18 11.62 13.88
N LYS A 98 14.28 11.29 15.17
CA LYS A 98 15.55 11.03 15.85
C LYS A 98 15.64 9.55 16.16
N GLU A 99 16.64 8.89 15.62
CA GLU A 99 16.91 7.49 15.95
C GLU A 99 17.28 7.36 17.44
N LYS A 100 16.58 6.49 18.13
CA LYS A 100 16.88 6.09 19.52
C LYS A 100 17.68 4.79 19.57
N SER A 101 18.02 4.22 18.42
CA SER A 101 18.71 2.94 18.37
C SER A 101 20.14 3.09 18.89
N THR A 102 20.42 2.41 19.99
CA THR A 102 21.77 2.25 20.57
C THR A 102 22.43 0.96 20.10
N VAL A 103 21.86 0.26 19.14
CA VAL A 103 22.39 -0.99 18.62
C VAL A 103 23.38 -0.69 17.51
N ASP A 104 24.66 -0.92 17.75
CA ASP A 104 25.68 -0.91 16.71
C ASP A 104 25.36 -2.00 15.67
N MET A 105 24.75 -1.61 14.58
CA MET A 105 24.51 -2.51 13.46
C MET A 105 25.84 -2.81 12.78
N LYS A 106 26.39 -4.01 12.99
CA LYS A 106 27.49 -4.51 12.18
C LYS A 106 27.02 -4.54 10.73
N ASN A 107 27.79 -3.93 9.84
CA ASN A 107 27.58 -4.00 8.41
C ASN A 107 27.72 -5.46 7.96
N ALA A 108 26.60 -6.17 7.86
CA ALA A 108 26.57 -7.54 7.34
C ALA A 108 26.72 -7.50 5.82
N SER A 109 27.52 -8.41 5.29
CA SER A 109 27.63 -8.61 3.84
C SER A 109 26.26 -9.11 3.30
N ILE A 110 25.95 -8.75 2.05
CA ILE A 110 24.72 -9.19 1.37
C ILE A 110 24.57 -10.72 1.45
N GLY A 111 25.68 -11.47 1.29
CA GLY A 111 25.69 -12.93 1.40
C GLY A 111 25.35 -13.42 2.81
N GLU A 112 25.80 -12.72 3.85
CA GLU A 112 25.47 -13.05 5.25
C GLU A 112 24.00 -12.77 5.56
N MET A 113 23.43 -11.69 4.99
CA MET A 113 22.00 -11.37 5.13
C MET A 113 21.12 -12.45 4.50
N PHE A 114 21.43 -12.88 3.27
CA PHE A 114 20.72 -13.98 2.62
C PHE A 114 20.87 -15.30 3.37
N ARG A 115 22.06 -15.61 3.85
CA ARG A 115 22.30 -16.81 4.64
C ARG A 115 21.51 -16.80 5.95
N ALA A 116 21.51 -15.68 6.66
CA ALA A 116 20.73 -15.52 7.89
C ALA A 116 19.21 -15.66 7.64
N LEU A 117 18.70 -15.14 6.52
CA LEU A 117 17.31 -15.31 6.13
C LEU A 117 16.97 -16.78 5.84
N ILE A 118 17.79 -17.48 5.06
CA ILE A 118 17.56 -18.88 4.71
C ILE A 118 17.70 -19.81 5.93
N GLN A 119 18.59 -19.49 6.87
CA GLN A 119 18.79 -20.25 8.10
C GLN A 119 17.67 -20.04 9.13
N ASN A 120 16.85 -19.01 8.96
CA ASN A 120 15.73 -18.71 9.85
C ASN A 120 14.42 -19.18 9.23
N ASP A 121 13.98 -20.37 9.56
CA ASP A 121 12.76 -21.00 9.04
C ASP A 121 11.51 -20.14 9.28
N GLN A 122 11.42 -19.45 10.42
CA GLN A 122 10.29 -18.57 10.72
C GLN A 122 10.27 -17.33 9.83
N ALA A 123 11.42 -16.70 9.63
CA ALA A 123 11.54 -15.55 8.74
C ALA A 123 11.24 -15.95 7.29
N MET A 124 11.76 -17.07 6.84
CA MET A 124 11.51 -17.59 5.49
C MET A 124 10.02 -17.91 5.28
N THR A 125 9.36 -18.53 6.23
CA THR A 125 7.92 -18.80 6.17
C THR A 125 7.11 -17.51 6.02
N VAL A 126 7.44 -16.48 6.78
CA VAL A 126 6.76 -15.16 6.68
C VAL A 126 7.00 -14.53 5.32
N VAL A 127 8.23 -14.55 4.80
CA VAL A 127 8.56 -13.99 3.48
C VAL A 127 7.77 -14.71 2.38
N VAL A 128 7.75 -16.04 2.38
CA VAL A 128 6.98 -16.82 1.39
C VAL A 128 5.50 -16.51 1.49
N ALA A 129 4.93 -16.44 2.70
CA ALA A 129 3.54 -16.09 2.91
C ALA A 129 3.20 -14.68 2.35
N ILE A 130 4.05 -13.68 2.62
CA ILE A 130 3.87 -12.31 2.11
C ILE A 130 3.90 -12.30 0.57
N VAL A 131 4.87 -13.00 -0.05
CA VAL A 131 4.97 -13.09 -1.51
C VAL A 131 3.72 -13.72 -2.10
N MET A 132 3.26 -14.84 -1.55
CA MET A 132 2.08 -15.55 -2.05
C MET A 132 0.80 -14.71 -1.91
N ILE A 133 0.60 -14.06 -0.76
CA ILE A 133 -0.57 -13.20 -0.51
C ILE A 133 -0.57 -12.00 -1.46
N ASN A 134 0.55 -11.30 -1.61
CA ASN A 134 0.62 -10.16 -2.51
C ASN A 134 0.42 -10.56 -3.98
N THR A 135 1.00 -11.69 -4.40
CA THR A 135 0.79 -12.24 -5.75
C THR A 135 -0.69 -12.52 -5.99
N ALA A 136 -1.37 -13.18 -5.06
CA ALA A 136 -2.80 -13.44 -5.16
C ALA A 136 -3.62 -12.15 -5.27
N LEU A 137 -3.33 -11.14 -4.44
CA LEU A 137 -4.02 -9.84 -4.49
C LEU A 137 -3.83 -9.13 -5.83
N TYR A 138 -2.59 -9.06 -6.34
CA TYR A 138 -2.32 -8.40 -7.62
C TYR A 138 -2.96 -9.12 -8.80
N ILE A 139 -2.91 -10.45 -8.83
CA ILE A 139 -3.58 -11.25 -9.87
C ILE A 139 -5.08 -11.00 -9.82
N THR A 140 -5.69 -11.04 -8.64
CA THR A 140 -7.13 -10.81 -8.48
C THR A 140 -7.55 -9.43 -8.99
N GLN A 141 -6.81 -8.38 -8.64
CA GLN A 141 -7.11 -7.03 -9.14
C GLN A 141 -7.06 -6.94 -10.68
N GLN A 142 -6.08 -7.58 -11.30
CA GLN A 142 -5.99 -7.62 -12.76
C GLN A 142 -7.13 -8.44 -13.39
N LEU A 143 -7.48 -9.57 -12.81
CA LEU A 143 -8.58 -10.40 -13.30
C LEU A 143 -9.92 -9.66 -13.20
N VAL A 144 -10.20 -8.97 -12.10
CA VAL A 144 -11.41 -8.15 -11.94
C VAL A 144 -11.47 -7.05 -13.01
N TYR A 145 -10.34 -6.38 -13.31
CA TYR A 145 -10.29 -5.39 -14.38
C TYR A 145 -10.67 -5.99 -15.75
N PHE A 146 -10.09 -7.14 -16.09
CA PHE A 146 -10.38 -7.81 -17.37
C PHE A 146 -11.81 -8.36 -17.42
N PHE A 147 -12.32 -8.91 -16.31
CA PHE A 147 -13.71 -9.36 -16.21
C PHE A 147 -14.69 -8.22 -16.48
N LEU A 148 -14.54 -7.07 -15.83
CA LEU A 148 -15.38 -5.90 -16.05
C LEU A 148 -15.29 -5.40 -17.49
N LYS A 149 -14.09 -5.42 -18.07
CA LYS A 149 -13.85 -4.89 -19.41
C LYS A 149 -14.44 -5.77 -20.52
N TYR A 150 -14.36 -7.09 -20.38
CA TYR A 150 -14.68 -8.00 -21.49
C TYR A 150 -16.00 -8.76 -21.32
N ASP A 151 -16.45 -8.94 -20.09
CA ASP A 151 -17.61 -9.80 -19.81
C ASP A 151 -18.78 -9.01 -19.20
N PHE A 152 -18.56 -8.29 -18.10
CA PHE A 152 -19.64 -7.70 -17.33
C PHE A 152 -20.18 -6.38 -17.90
N SER A 153 -19.34 -5.40 -18.17
CA SER A 153 -19.76 -4.07 -18.61
C SER A 153 -18.78 -3.40 -19.58
N PRO A 154 -18.67 -3.89 -20.82
CA PRO A 154 -17.68 -3.40 -21.79
C PRO A 154 -17.77 -1.90 -22.09
N SER A 155 -18.95 -1.29 -21.99
CA SER A 155 -19.18 0.13 -22.27
C SER A 155 -18.87 1.06 -21.10
N THR A 156 -19.00 0.59 -19.85
CA THR A 156 -18.87 1.39 -18.62
C THR A 156 -17.78 0.89 -17.68
N TYR A 157 -16.94 -0.06 -18.10
CA TYR A 157 -15.96 -0.75 -17.27
C TYR A 157 -15.05 0.17 -16.44
N GLN A 158 -14.73 1.37 -16.96
CA GLN A 158 -13.87 2.31 -16.22
C GLN A 158 -14.57 2.87 -14.97
N GLY A 159 -15.85 3.21 -15.10
CA GLY A 159 -16.68 3.68 -13.99
C GLY A 159 -16.90 2.58 -12.95
N ASP A 160 -17.24 1.38 -13.42
CA ASP A 160 -17.52 0.23 -12.57
C ASP A 160 -16.26 -0.24 -11.84
N PHE A 161 -15.12 -0.25 -12.52
CA PHE A 161 -13.83 -0.56 -11.89
C PHE A 161 -13.43 0.49 -10.84
N THR A 162 -13.69 1.77 -11.12
CA THR A 162 -13.45 2.85 -10.16
C THR A 162 -14.35 2.71 -8.93
N LEU A 163 -15.63 2.42 -9.14
CA LEU A 163 -16.59 2.18 -8.05
C LEU A 163 -16.19 0.95 -7.21
N PHE A 164 -15.82 -0.14 -7.86
CA PHE A 164 -15.33 -1.34 -7.19
C PHE A 164 -14.12 -1.06 -6.30
N ASN A 165 -13.14 -0.31 -6.82
CA ASN A 165 -11.96 0.06 -6.03
C ASN A 165 -12.29 1.06 -4.90
N MET A 166 -13.21 2.00 -5.11
CA MET A 166 -13.66 2.92 -4.05
C MET A 166 -14.33 2.18 -2.89
N VAL A 167 -15.27 1.30 -3.20
CA VAL A 167 -15.97 0.51 -2.18
C VAL A 167 -15.01 -0.45 -1.49
N GLY A 168 -14.21 -1.19 -2.26
CA GLY A 168 -13.21 -2.11 -1.71
C GLY A 168 -12.17 -1.41 -0.83
N GLY A 169 -11.63 -0.29 -1.30
CA GLY A 169 -10.68 0.54 -0.55
C GLY A 169 -11.30 1.14 0.72
N GLY A 170 -12.54 1.60 0.67
CA GLY A 170 -13.29 2.07 1.84
C GLY A 170 -13.47 0.97 2.88
N CYS A 171 -13.90 -0.21 2.46
CA CYS A 171 -14.03 -1.38 3.33
C CYS A 171 -12.68 -1.79 3.94
N GLN A 172 -11.61 -1.74 3.15
CA GLN A 172 -10.26 -2.05 3.62
C GLN A 172 -9.81 -1.10 4.72
N ILE A 173 -10.01 0.22 4.55
CA ILE A 173 -9.68 1.22 5.56
C ILE A 173 -10.49 0.99 6.84
N LEU A 174 -11.81 0.78 6.72
CA LEU A 174 -12.66 0.50 7.87
C LEU A 174 -12.24 -0.78 8.60
N ALA A 175 -11.89 -1.83 7.87
CA ALA A 175 -11.38 -3.06 8.46
C ALA A 175 -10.07 -2.84 9.21
N MET A 176 -9.14 -2.05 8.68
CA MET A 176 -7.87 -1.75 9.35
C MET A 176 -8.06 -0.86 10.59
N MET A 177 -8.91 0.15 10.51
CA MET A 177 -9.08 1.12 11.60
C MET A 177 -10.01 0.60 12.72
N ILE A 178 -11.00 -0.19 12.39
CA ILE A 178 -12.04 -0.63 13.34
C ILE A 178 -11.92 -2.12 13.61
N LEU A 179 -11.97 -2.94 12.58
CA LEU A 179 -12.07 -4.39 12.74
C LEU A 179 -10.79 -4.98 13.36
N PHE A 180 -9.62 -4.56 12.91
CA PHE A 180 -8.36 -5.05 13.45
C PHE A 180 -8.17 -4.74 14.95
N PRO A 181 -8.34 -3.49 15.44
CA PRO A 181 -8.25 -3.19 16.87
C PRO A 181 -9.28 -3.92 17.72
N VAL A 182 -10.51 -4.06 17.20
CA VAL A 182 -11.58 -4.80 17.88
C VAL A 182 -11.23 -6.28 18.01
N LEU A 183 -10.82 -6.93 16.92
CA LEU A 183 -10.39 -8.34 16.95
C LEU A 183 -9.18 -8.54 17.86
N ARG A 184 -8.23 -7.61 17.84
CA ARG A 184 -7.02 -7.67 18.69
C ARG A 184 -7.32 -7.58 20.18
N ARG A 185 -8.48 -7.02 20.56
CA ARG A 185 -8.93 -6.99 21.95
C ARG A 185 -9.38 -8.36 22.46
N PHE A 186 -9.90 -9.21 21.56
CA PHE A 186 -10.50 -10.51 21.91
C PHE A 186 -9.64 -11.70 21.49
N MET A 187 -8.75 -11.53 20.52
CA MET A 187 -8.01 -12.63 19.90
C MET A 187 -6.52 -12.29 19.76
N ASP A 188 -5.68 -13.34 19.81
CA ASP A 188 -4.26 -13.23 19.52
C ASP A 188 -4.01 -13.03 18.02
N THR A 189 -2.85 -12.43 17.67
CA THR A 189 -2.45 -12.12 16.28
C THR A 189 -2.57 -13.32 15.34
N ILE A 190 -2.15 -14.51 15.80
CA ILE A 190 -2.21 -15.74 14.99
C ILE A 190 -3.67 -16.13 14.70
N LYS A 191 -4.55 -16.05 15.69
CA LYS A 191 -5.98 -16.36 15.51
C LYS A 191 -6.65 -15.36 14.56
N ILE A 192 -6.31 -14.08 14.66
CA ILE A 192 -6.79 -13.05 13.73
C ILE A 192 -6.35 -13.39 12.30
N PHE A 193 -5.09 -13.77 12.11
CA PHE A 193 -4.58 -14.15 10.79
C PHE A 193 -5.39 -15.31 10.18
N TYR A 194 -5.64 -16.39 10.92
CA TYR A 194 -6.47 -17.51 10.45
C TYR A 194 -7.92 -17.09 10.15
N THR A 195 -8.51 -16.23 10.99
CA THR A 195 -9.87 -15.73 10.77
C THR A 195 -9.96 -14.90 9.49
N CYS A 196 -9.02 -13.95 9.30
CA CYS A 196 -8.96 -13.13 8.09
C CYS A 196 -8.68 -13.97 6.84
N PHE A 197 -7.83 -14.98 6.93
CA PHE A 197 -7.57 -15.91 5.84
C PHE A 197 -8.85 -16.70 5.47
N GLY A 198 -9.58 -17.22 6.45
CA GLY A 198 -10.86 -17.89 6.22
C GLY A 198 -11.90 -16.97 5.56
N MET A 199 -11.98 -15.70 5.99
CA MET A 199 -12.86 -14.70 5.36
C MET A 199 -12.43 -14.40 3.91
N ALA A 200 -11.14 -14.33 3.63
CA ALA A 200 -10.65 -14.13 2.27
C ALA A 200 -11.02 -15.31 1.36
N VAL A 201 -10.81 -16.54 1.81
CA VAL A 201 -11.19 -17.75 1.06
C VAL A 201 -12.69 -17.79 0.80
N THR A 202 -13.53 -17.48 1.78
CA THR A 202 -14.99 -17.41 1.58
C THR A 202 -15.37 -16.31 0.58
N GLY A 203 -14.70 -15.16 0.62
CA GLY A 203 -14.88 -14.10 -0.37
C GLY A 203 -14.57 -14.55 -1.79
N TYR A 204 -13.49 -15.29 -2.00
CA TYR A 204 -13.16 -15.86 -3.32
C TYR A 204 -14.20 -16.89 -3.79
N ILE A 205 -14.70 -17.75 -2.91
CA ILE A 205 -15.73 -18.74 -3.25
C ILE A 205 -17.05 -18.05 -3.66
N LEU A 206 -17.38 -16.90 -3.05
CA LEU A 206 -18.60 -16.16 -3.39
C LEU A 206 -18.52 -15.40 -4.73
N ILE A 207 -17.33 -15.16 -5.25
CA ILE A 207 -17.12 -14.49 -6.54
C ILE A 207 -17.18 -15.49 -7.72
N ILE A 208 -16.86 -16.76 -7.46
CA ILE A 208 -16.92 -17.84 -8.47
C ILE A 208 -18.34 -18.33 -8.63
#